data_8415c63119c956d66248daf9e314ed66
#
_entry.id   8415c63119c956d66248daf9e314ed66
#
_cell.length_a   1.000
_cell.length_b   1.000
_cell.length_c   1.000
_cell.angle_alpha   90.00
_cell.angle_beta   90.00
_cell.angle_gamma   90.00
#
_symmetry.space_group_name_H-M   'P 1'
#
loop_
_entity.id
_entity.type
_entity.pdbx_description
1 polymer ?
#
loop_
_entity_poly.entity_id
_entity_poly.type
_entity_poly.pdbx_seq_one_letter_code
_entity_poly.pdbx_strand_id
1 'polypeptide(L)'
;MTPDLLRSVTSARIFDLEQLRYAGAPAHPAHAPGFNYFLHRHHARGGNEARTGASGIVVMPEHSGTHIDALAHQAENLTLHGGIHVDEGVQTSVGFRKLGVETMAPIVARGVLLDVAGDRELEPDYAITPADLARAAAKVEIRPDDVVLVRTGYGGLWSKPEEYLRAAGVSADGSRWLIEKKVRAVGADNMAFDVISAERDPELNATLPGHILLLVRAGIPILENLNLEELAAAKAYEFLFFCLPLKMRGATGSPVRPIAIA
;
A
#
# COMPACT_ATOMS: atom_id res chain seq x y z
N MET A 1 -21.07 19.65 4.13
CA MET A 1 -21.65 18.29 3.98
C MET A 1 -23.12 18.39 4.28
N THR A 2 -23.99 17.93 3.38
CA THR A 2 -25.44 17.93 3.59
C THR A 2 -25.84 16.78 4.55
N PRO A 3 -26.98 16.89 5.30
CA PRO A 3 -27.45 15.81 6.16
C PRO A 3 -27.68 14.49 5.41
N ASP A 4 -28.11 14.55 4.15
CA ASP A 4 -28.35 13.35 3.32
C ASP A 4 -27.04 12.67 2.95
N LEU A 5 -26.01 13.44 2.59
CA LEU A 5 -24.68 12.87 2.31
C LEU A 5 -24.07 12.22 3.56
N LEU A 6 -24.19 12.85 4.73
CA LEU A 6 -23.73 12.26 5.99
C LEU A 6 -24.46 10.95 6.27
N ARG A 7 -25.78 10.92 6.10
CA ARG A 7 -26.61 9.73 6.30
C ARG A 7 -26.20 8.61 5.33
N SER A 8 -25.98 8.93 4.06
CA SER A 8 -25.54 7.95 3.06
C SER A 8 -24.21 7.31 3.44
N VAL A 9 -23.21 8.13 3.83
CA VAL A 9 -21.90 7.62 4.25
C VAL A 9 -21.99 6.78 5.53
N THR A 10 -22.78 7.19 6.52
CA THR A 10 -22.88 6.46 7.80
C THR A 10 -23.73 5.19 7.73
N SER A 11 -24.56 5.02 6.70
CA SER A 11 -25.35 3.79 6.46
C SER A 11 -24.70 2.84 5.44
N ALA A 12 -23.65 3.26 4.75
CA ALA A 12 -22.93 2.45 3.78
C ALA A 12 -22.06 1.38 4.46
N ARG A 13 -21.72 0.34 3.71
CA ARG A 13 -20.80 -0.69 4.20
C ARG A 13 -19.37 -0.17 4.20
N ILE A 14 -18.67 -0.39 5.31
CA ILE A 14 -17.23 -0.08 5.43
C ILE A 14 -16.45 -1.39 5.22
N PHE A 15 -15.47 -1.35 4.34
CA PHE A 15 -14.51 -2.41 4.10
C PHE A 15 -13.16 -2.01 4.70
N ASP A 16 -12.61 -2.86 5.56
CA ASP A 16 -11.27 -2.71 6.13
C ASP A 16 -10.25 -3.30 5.16
N LEU A 17 -9.36 -2.48 4.66
CA LEU A 17 -8.38 -2.89 3.65
C LEU A 17 -6.99 -3.17 4.25
N GLU A 18 -6.86 -3.20 5.59
CA GLU A 18 -5.62 -3.55 6.26
C GLU A 18 -5.49 -5.06 6.47
N GLN A 19 -4.29 -5.59 6.27
CA GLN A 19 -3.92 -6.94 6.71
C GLN A 19 -3.62 -6.96 8.22
N LEU A 20 -3.99 -8.06 8.88
CA LEU A 20 -3.70 -8.24 10.30
C LEU A 20 -2.19 -8.23 10.56
N ARG A 21 -1.73 -7.40 11.49
CA ARG A 21 -0.32 -7.34 11.90
C ARG A 21 -0.06 -8.31 13.04
N TYR A 22 0.92 -9.19 12.89
CA TYR A 22 1.36 -10.15 13.91
C TYR A 22 2.84 -10.50 13.71
N ALA A 23 3.50 -10.97 14.75
CA ALA A 23 4.89 -11.43 14.64
C ALA A 23 4.97 -12.66 13.72
N GLY A 24 5.81 -12.58 12.68
CA GLY A 24 5.90 -13.61 11.64
C GLY A 24 4.95 -13.39 10.46
N ALA A 25 4.19 -12.27 10.40
CA ALA A 25 3.48 -11.88 9.18
C ALA A 25 4.47 -11.69 8.01
N PRO A 26 4.01 -11.86 6.75
CA PRO A 26 4.86 -11.65 5.59
C PRO A 26 5.57 -10.30 5.63
N ALA A 27 6.86 -10.31 5.33
CA ALA A 27 7.67 -9.10 5.21
C ALA A 27 8.69 -9.27 4.09
N HIS A 28 8.88 -8.22 3.29
CA HIS A 28 9.93 -8.23 2.28
C HIS A 28 11.29 -8.36 2.97
N PRO A 29 12.23 -9.18 2.45
CA PRO A 29 13.54 -9.40 3.09
C PRO A 29 14.30 -8.11 3.41
N ALA A 30 14.18 -7.07 2.59
CA ALA A 30 14.80 -5.76 2.81
C ALA A 30 14.20 -5.01 4.03
N HIS A 31 13.01 -5.40 4.50
CA HIS A 31 12.28 -4.80 5.61
C HIS A 31 12.16 -5.74 6.81
N ALA A 32 13.08 -6.71 6.94
CA ALA A 32 13.18 -7.53 8.16
C ALA A 32 13.57 -6.63 9.37
N PRO A 33 13.11 -6.94 10.58
CA PRO A 33 12.44 -8.17 11.03
C PRO A 33 10.90 -8.16 10.92
N GLY A 34 10.27 -7.20 10.26
CA GLY A 34 8.83 -7.08 10.17
C GLY A 34 8.18 -6.58 11.48
N PHE A 35 6.90 -6.90 11.68
CA PHE A 35 6.13 -6.43 12.82
C PHE A 35 6.48 -7.20 14.09
N ASN A 36 6.75 -6.46 15.19
CA ASN A 36 6.96 -7.01 16.53
C ASN A 36 6.13 -6.23 17.57
N TYR A 37 5.57 -6.94 18.52
CA TYR A 37 4.79 -6.39 19.61
C TYR A 37 5.20 -7.01 20.93
N PHE A 38 5.40 -6.18 21.95
CA PHE A 38 5.78 -6.60 23.29
C PHE A 38 4.90 -5.91 24.33
N LEU A 39 4.26 -6.67 25.21
CA LEU A 39 3.67 -6.11 26.42
C LEU A 39 4.79 -5.78 27.39
N HIS A 40 5.00 -4.49 27.69
CA HIS A 40 5.98 -4.03 28.70
C HIS A 40 5.31 -3.70 30.04
N ARG A 41 4.01 -3.49 30.06
CA ARG A 41 3.19 -3.29 31.24
C ARG A 41 2.03 -4.26 31.22
N HIS A 42 1.80 -4.93 32.35
CA HIS A 42 0.80 -5.98 32.50
C HIS A 42 -0.21 -5.61 33.57
N HIS A 43 -1.44 -6.14 33.48
CA HIS A 43 -2.35 -6.15 34.61
C HIS A 43 -1.75 -7.00 35.74
N ALA A 44 -1.61 -6.43 36.93
CA ALA A 44 -1.07 -7.12 38.11
C ALA A 44 -1.99 -6.91 39.33
N ARG A 45 -2.05 -7.91 40.20
CA ARG A 45 -2.71 -7.80 41.51
C ARG A 45 -1.76 -7.14 42.53
N GLY A 46 -2.30 -6.49 43.55
CA GLY A 46 -1.52 -5.97 44.69
C GLY A 46 -1.29 -4.47 44.68
N GLY A 47 -1.95 -3.69 43.83
CA GLY A 47 -2.02 -2.26 43.96
C GLY A 47 -3.04 -1.80 45.01
N ASN A 48 -2.91 -0.55 45.47
CA ASN A 48 -3.82 0.07 46.45
C ASN A 48 -5.11 0.66 45.79
N GLU A 49 -5.28 0.46 44.51
CA GLU A 49 -6.46 0.90 43.75
C GLU A 49 -7.05 -0.23 42.90
N ALA A 50 -8.35 -0.13 42.59
CA ALA A 50 -9.04 -1.15 41.79
C ALA A 50 -8.62 -1.11 40.31
N ARG A 51 -8.08 0.03 39.81
CA ARG A 51 -7.66 0.24 38.44
C ARG A 51 -6.33 -0.45 38.16
N THR A 52 -6.31 -1.30 37.13
CA THR A 52 -5.10 -1.88 36.56
C THR A 52 -4.95 -1.47 35.10
N GLY A 53 -3.78 -1.59 34.52
CA GLY A 53 -3.54 -1.22 33.12
C GLY A 53 -2.44 -2.07 32.47
N ALA A 54 -2.58 -2.25 31.15
CA ALA A 54 -1.56 -2.87 30.31
C ALA A 54 -1.20 -1.94 29.16
N SER A 55 0.04 -2.03 28.67
CA SER A 55 0.50 -1.33 27.47
C SER A 55 1.65 -2.07 26.81
N GLY A 56 1.77 -1.91 25.49
CA GLY A 56 2.79 -2.57 24.69
C GLY A 56 3.66 -1.58 23.90
N ILE A 57 4.71 -2.12 23.34
CA ILE A 57 5.60 -1.44 22.39
C ILE A 57 5.44 -2.12 21.05
N VAL A 58 5.27 -1.32 20.00
CA VAL A 58 5.30 -1.75 18.59
C VAL A 58 6.66 -1.38 18.02
N VAL A 59 7.34 -2.33 17.40
CA VAL A 59 8.57 -2.13 16.64
C VAL A 59 8.39 -2.76 15.28
N MET A 60 8.47 -1.97 14.22
CA MET A 60 8.37 -2.44 12.85
C MET A 60 9.03 -1.46 11.89
N PRO A 61 9.55 -1.92 10.75
CA PRO A 61 9.83 -1.06 9.60
C PRO A 61 8.55 -0.41 9.07
N GLU A 62 8.67 0.80 8.54
CA GLU A 62 7.53 1.55 7.98
C GLU A 62 6.91 0.88 6.75
N HIS A 63 7.67 0.05 6.03
CA HIS A 63 7.24 -0.76 4.88
C HIS A 63 6.89 -2.21 5.29
N SER A 64 6.25 -2.39 6.44
CA SER A 64 5.84 -3.70 6.95
C SER A 64 4.32 -3.78 7.12
N GLY A 65 3.71 -4.87 6.64
CA GLY A 65 2.25 -5.01 6.56
C GLY A 65 1.63 -3.99 5.60
N THR A 66 0.35 -3.69 5.73
CA THR A 66 -0.32 -2.70 4.88
C THR A 66 0.28 -1.31 5.11
N HIS A 67 0.83 -0.70 4.07
CA HIS A 67 1.52 0.58 4.16
C HIS A 67 1.36 1.40 2.87
N ILE A 68 1.81 2.64 2.91
CA ILE A 68 1.92 3.53 1.76
C ILE A 68 3.34 4.06 1.65
N ASP A 69 3.87 4.07 0.43
CA ASP A 69 5.16 4.64 0.10
C ASP A 69 5.06 6.14 -0.15
N ALA A 70 5.96 6.89 0.49
CA ALA A 70 6.19 8.28 0.17
C ALA A 70 7.19 8.43 -0.99
N LEU A 71 7.19 9.59 -1.63
CA LEU A 71 8.06 9.85 -2.77
C LEU A 71 9.56 9.88 -2.43
N ALA A 72 9.91 9.87 -1.13
CA ALA A 72 11.28 9.71 -0.66
C ALA A 72 11.75 8.25 -0.63
N HIS A 73 10.82 7.27 -0.85
CA HIS A 73 11.15 5.84 -0.73
C HIS A 73 12.12 5.36 -1.82
N GLN A 74 11.92 5.81 -3.05
CA GLN A 74 12.74 5.37 -4.19
C GLN A 74 13.42 6.54 -4.90
N ALA A 75 14.62 6.29 -5.42
CA ALA A 75 15.37 7.22 -6.25
C ALA A 75 15.88 6.52 -7.52
N GLU A 76 15.84 7.20 -8.64
CA GLU A 76 16.48 6.79 -9.89
C GLU A 76 17.83 7.51 -10.02
N ASN A 77 18.94 6.75 -9.98
CA ASN A 77 20.30 7.31 -10.01
C ASN A 77 20.51 8.45 -8.98
N LEU A 78 20.11 8.21 -7.72
CA LEU A 78 20.15 9.19 -6.63
C LEU A 78 19.29 10.45 -6.88
N THR A 79 18.26 10.36 -7.71
CA THR A 79 17.32 11.46 -7.97
C THR A 79 15.92 11.04 -7.61
N LEU A 80 15.30 11.77 -6.67
CA LEU A 80 13.91 11.61 -6.25
C LEU A 80 12.98 12.33 -7.21
N HIS A 81 11.66 12.16 -6.99
CA HIS A 81 10.64 12.89 -7.73
C HIS A 81 10.89 14.41 -7.74
N GLY A 82 10.60 15.04 -8.88
CA GLY A 82 10.81 16.49 -9.07
C GLY A 82 12.27 16.89 -9.23
N GLY A 83 13.17 15.95 -9.55
CA GLY A 83 14.59 16.23 -9.82
C GLY A 83 15.42 16.52 -8.58
N ILE A 84 14.96 16.12 -7.38
CA ILE A 84 15.67 16.35 -6.13
C ILE A 84 16.79 15.33 -6.00
N HIS A 85 18.05 15.79 -6.06
CA HIS A 85 19.21 14.92 -5.88
C HIS A 85 19.38 14.52 -4.41
N VAL A 86 19.65 13.23 -4.17
CA VAL A 86 19.90 12.68 -2.82
C VAL A 86 21.34 12.99 -2.43
N ASP A 87 21.51 13.91 -1.50
CA ASP A 87 22.77 14.29 -0.89
C ASP A 87 22.62 14.35 0.65
N GLU A 88 23.67 14.73 1.37
CA GLU A 88 23.66 14.87 2.84
C GLU A 88 22.69 15.94 3.34
N GLY A 89 22.26 16.87 2.49
CA GLY A 89 21.24 17.88 2.77
C GLY A 89 19.83 17.32 2.66
N VAL A 90 19.61 16.27 1.88
CA VAL A 90 18.30 15.64 1.63
C VAL A 90 18.12 14.38 2.46
N GLN A 91 19.06 13.45 2.42
CA GLN A 91 19.04 12.22 3.23
C GLN A 91 19.99 12.38 4.43
N THR A 92 19.47 12.18 5.64
CA THR A 92 20.23 12.28 6.88
C THR A 92 20.11 11.00 7.69
N SER A 93 20.90 10.85 8.75
CA SER A 93 20.81 9.71 9.68
C SER A 93 19.48 9.61 10.43
N VAL A 94 18.65 10.67 10.39
CA VAL A 94 17.37 10.74 11.08
C VAL A 94 16.16 10.88 10.12
N GLY A 95 16.38 10.67 8.84
CA GLY A 95 15.32 10.69 7.81
C GLY A 95 15.56 11.71 6.70
N PHE A 96 14.61 11.79 5.80
CA PHE A 96 14.60 12.68 4.64
C PHE A 96 14.09 14.08 5.01
N ARG A 97 14.67 15.12 4.41
CA ARG A 97 14.22 16.52 4.55
C ARG A 97 13.29 16.95 3.44
N LYS A 98 13.07 16.11 2.45
CA LYS A 98 12.21 16.33 1.29
C LYS A 98 11.39 15.07 1.01
N LEU A 99 10.16 15.24 0.57
CA LEU A 99 9.27 14.17 0.11
C LEU A 99 8.99 13.05 1.14
N GLY A 100 9.29 13.28 2.43
CA GLY A 100 8.93 12.35 3.49
C GLY A 100 7.40 12.24 3.66
N VAL A 101 6.96 11.18 4.32
CA VAL A 101 5.52 10.86 4.47
C VAL A 101 4.72 11.97 5.15
N GLU A 102 5.35 12.79 5.99
CA GLU A 102 4.69 13.94 6.63
C GLU A 102 4.25 15.02 5.66
N THR A 103 4.79 15.01 4.42
CA THR A 103 4.39 15.94 3.35
C THR A 103 3.18 15.46 2.57
N MET A 104 2.78 14.21 2.76
CA MET A 104 1.60 13.65 2.10
C MET A 104 0.32 14.14 2.76
N ALA A 105 -0.60 14.64 1.94
CA ALA A 105 -1.94 14.95 2.42
C ALA A 105 -2.73 13.66 2.68
N PRO A 106 -3.70 13.67 3.61
CA PRO A 106 -4.70 12.62 3.70
C PRO A 106 -5.34 12.34 2.35
N ILE A 107 -5.47 11.07 1.99
CA ILE A 107 -6.13 10.68 0.75
C ILE A 107 -7.60 10.41 1.06
N VAL A 108 -8.47 11.25 0.50
CA VAL A 108 -9.90 11.03 0.42
C VAL A 108 -10.27 11.21 -1.05
N ALA A 109 -10.64 10.13 -1.71
CA ALA A 109 -10.82 10.12 -3.16
C ALA A 109 -11.83 9.04 -3.58
N ARG A 110 -12.27 9.09 -4.83
CA ARG A 110 -12.92 7.96 -5.47
C ARG A 110 -11.87 6.85 -5.61
N GLY A 111 -12.21 5.64 -5.14
CA GLY A 111 -11.42 4.43 -5.33
C GLY A 111 -12.07 3.53 -6.37
N VAL A 112 -11.26 2.82 -7.15
CA VAL A 112 -11.71 1.78 -8.07
C VAL A 112 -10.94 0.49 -7.85
N LEU A 113 -11.65 -0.64 -7.91
CA LEU A 113 -11.06 -1.97 -7.81
C LEU A 113 -10.92 -2.58 -9.22
N LEU A 114 -9.69 -2.88 -9.59
CA LEU A 114 -9.37 -3.73 -10.73
C LEU A 114 -9.16 -5.17 -10.24
N ASP A 115 -10.22 -5.94 -10.22
CA ASP A 115 -10.18 -7.35 -9.84
C ASP A 115 -9.65 -8.19 -11.02
N VAL A 116 -8.32 -8.32 -11.09
CA VAL A 116 -7.63 -9.09 -12.13
C VAL A 116 -7.70 -10.59 -11.85
N ALA A 117 -7.71 -10.96 -10.59
CA ALA A 117 -7.75 -12.35 -10.13
C ALA A 117 -9.07 -13.06 -10.44
N GLY A 118 -10.22 -12.37 -10.30
CA GLY A 118 -11.53 -13.01 -10.45
C GLY A 118 -11.81 -14.00 -9.31
N ASP A 119 -12.10 -15.24 -9.66
CA ASP A 119 -12.55 -16.27 -8.69
C ASP A 119 -11.42 -16.95 -7.90
N ARG A 120 -10.17 -16.76 -8.26
CA ARG A 120 -8.99 -17.35 -7.61
C ARG A 120 -7.79 -16.42 -7.71
N GLU A 121 -6.74 -16.71 -6.91
CA GLU A 121 -5.46 -16.02 -7.04
C GLU A 121 -4.83 -16.24 -8.44
N LEU A 122 -4.06 -15.25 -8.90
CA LEU A 122 -3.27 -15.38 -10.12
C LEU A 122 -2.13 -16.40 -9.93
N GLU A 123 -1.59 -16.89 -11.03
CA GLU A 123 -0.43 -17.78 -10.97
C GLU A 123 0.75 -17.08 -10.27
N PRO A 124 1.56 -17.82 -9.50
CA PRO A 124 2.74 -17.25 -8.84
C PRO A 124 3.66 -16.52 -9.83
N ASP A 125 4.24 -15.42 -9.39
CA ASP A 125 5.19 -14.61 -10.14
C ASP A 125 4.63 -14.06 -11.48
N TYR A 126 3.28 -14.05 -11.65
CA TYR A 126 2.65 -13.56 -12.88
C TYR A 126 2.77 -12.04 -13.00
N ALA A 127 3.27 -11.56 -14.14
CA ALA A 127 3.37 -10.15 -14.47
C ALA A 127 2.06 -9.62 -15.10
N ILE A 128 1.29 -8.85 -14.36
CA ILE A 128 0.02 -8.25 -14.80
C ILE A 128 0.28 -7.24 -15.92
N THR A 129 -0.30 -7.48 -17.06
CA THR A 129 -0.13 -6.68 -18.28
C THR A 129 -1.15 -5.53 -18.39
N PRO A 130 -0.94 -4.55 -19.28
CA PRO A 130 -1.96 -3.56 -19.64
C PRO A 130 -3.28 -4.18 -20.11
N ALA A 131 -3.21 -5.31 -20.82
CA ALA A 131 -4.41 -6.02 -21.29
C ALA A 131 -5.23 -6.62 -20.12
N ASP A 132 -4.55 -7.13 -19.09
CA ASP A 132 -5.21 -7.63 -17.89
C ASP A 132 -5.91 -6.50 -17.12
N LEU A 133 -5.20 -5.37 -16.95
CA LEU A 133 -5.76 -4.18 -16.30
C LEU A 133 -6.95 -3.63 -17.08
N ALA A 134 -6.84 -3.52 -18.41
CA ALA A 134 -7.93 -3.05 -19.27
C ALA A 134 -9.15 -4.00 -19.22
N ARG A 135 -8.93 -5.31 -19.14
CA ARG A 135 -10.00 -6.30 -18.98
C ARG A 135 -10.71 -6.14 -17.63
N ALA A 136 -9.98 -5.93 -16.55
CA ALA A 136 -10.55 -5.69 -15.23
C ALA A 136 -11.31 -4.34 -15.19
N ALA A 137 -10.77 -3.31 -15.85
CA ALA A 137 -11.38 -1.99 -15.98
C ALA A 137 -12.68 -1.97 -16.83
N ALA A 138 -13.01 -3.04 -17.54
CA ALA A 138 -14.31 -3.14 -18.22
C ALA A 138 -15.51 -3.07 -17.25
N LYS A 139 -15.29 -3.30 -15.95
CA LYS A 139 -16.33 -3.25 -14.91
C LYS A 139 -16.49 -1.86 -14.28
N VAL A 140 -15.51 -0.97 -14.43
CA VAL A 140 -15.49 0.36 -13.80
C VAL A 140 -14.60 1.32 -14.59
N GLU A 141 -15.11 2.52 -14.86
CA GLU A 141 -14.33 3.58 -15.53
C GLU A 141 -13.28 4.15 -14.57
N ILE A 142 -12.01 4.21 -15.02
CA ILE A 142 -10.95 4.92 -14.30
C ILE A 142 -10.96 6.38 -14.75
N ARG A 143 -10.99 7.30 -13.80
CA ARG A 143 -10.95 8.75 -14.01
C ARG A 143 -9.65 9.34 -13.46
N PRO A 144 -9.20 10.48 -13.97
CA PRO A 144 -8.12 11.24 -13.34
C PRO A 144 -8.41 11.45 -11.84
N ASP A 145 -7.34 11.42 -11.02
CA ASP A 145 -7.40 11.54 -9.56
C ASP A 145 -8.06 10.37 -8.80
N ASP A 146 -8.43 9.28 -9.45
CA ASP A 146 -8.86 8.05 -8.77
C ASP A 146 -7.69 7.38 -8.02
N VAL A 147 -8.01 6.66 -6.97
CA VAL A 147 -7.12 5.65 -6.38
C VAL A 147 -7.46 4.30 -6.99
N VAL A 148 -6.48 3.67 -7.62
CA VAL A 148 -6.68 2.38 -8.31
C VAL A 148 -6.08 1.26 -7.49
N LEU A 149 -6.93 0.31 -7.06
CA LEU A 149 -6.52 -0.89 -6.31
C LEU A 149 -6.57 -2.10 -7.24
N VAL A 150 -5.46 -2.82 -7.34
CA VAL A 150 -5.31 -4.02 -8.18
C VAL A 150 -5.34 -5.26 -7.29
N ARG A 151 -6.34 -6.12 -7.50
CA ARG A 151 -6.44 -7.38 -6.77
C ARG A 151 -5.78 -8.52 -7.56
N THR A 152 -4.82 -9.17 -6.91
CA THR A 152 -4.12 -10.36 -7.39
C THR A 152 -4.70 -11.66 -6.81
N GLY A 153 -5.48 -11.56 -5.70
CA GLY A 153 -6.00 -12.67 -4.90
C GLY A 153 -5.05 -13.12 -3.78
N TYR A 154 -3.82 -12.61 -3.76
CA TYR A 154 -2.83 -12.98 -2.75
C TYR A 154 -3.13 -12.41 -1.37
N GLY A 155 -3.97 -11.38 -1.26
CA GLY A 155 -4.44 -10.88 0.04
C GLY A 155 -5.04 -11.98 0.93
N GLY A 156 -5.71 -12.98 0.34
CA GLY A 156 -6.21 -14.16 1.02
C GLY A 156 -5.14 -15.13 1.55
N LEU A 157 -3.91 -15.02 1.07
CA LEU A 157 -2.77 -15.85 1.47
C LEU A 157 -1.88 -15.21 2.54
N TRP A 158 -2.31 -14.11 3.17
CA TRP A 158 -1.54 -13.37 4.17
C TRP A 158 -1.01 -14.21 5.34
N SER A 159 -1.69 -15.28 5.72
CA SER A 159 -1.26 -16.21 6.75
C SER A 159 -0.24 -17.26 6.30
N LYS A 160 0.16 -17.25 5.02
CA LYS A 160 1.09 -18.19 4.39
C LYS A 160 2.27 -17.44 3.76
N PRO A 161 3.26 -17.01 4.55
CA PRO A 161 4.32 -16.11 4.10
C PRO A 161 5.07 -16.56 2.84
N GLU A 162 5.40 -17.85 2.73
CA GLU A 162 6.15 -18.39 1.60
C GLU A 162 5.35 -18.33 0.29
N GLU A 163 4.03 -18.62 0.35
CA GLU A 163 3.14 -18.50 -0.80
C GLU A 163 2.92 -17.03 -1.15
N TYR A 164 2.67 -16.19 -0.14
CA TYR A 164 2.41 -14.76 -0.30
C TYR A 164 3.57 -14.02 -1.00
N LEU A 165 4.83 -14.37 -0.67
CA LEU A 165 6.02 -13.76 -1.27
C LEU A 165 6.19 -14.07 -2.77
N ARG A 166 5.43 -15.01 -3.30
CA ARG A 166 5.41 -15.37 -4.73
C ARG A 166 4.21 -14.76 -5.46
N ALA A 167 3.65 -13.72 -4.91
CA ALA A 167 2.48 -13.07 -5.49
C ALA A 167 2.73 -12.56 -6.91
N ALA A 168 1.68 -12.64 -7.73
CA ALA A 168 1.58 -11.85 -8.95
C ALA A 168 1.71 -10.36 -8.65
N GLY A 169 2.17 -9.58 -9.60
CA GLY A 169 2.30 -8.14 -9.45
C GLY A 169 2.25 -7.40 -10.77
N VAL A 170 2.14 -6.08 -10.72
CA VAL A 170 2.00 -5.24 -11.91
C VAL A 170 3.33 -5.17 -12.65
N SER A 171 3.30 -5.32 -13.98
CA SER A 171 4.48 -5.17 -14.84
C SER A 171 4.85 -3.69 -15.02
N ALA A 172 6.07 -3.43 -15.54
CA ALA A 172 6.48 -2.08 -15.95
C ALA A 172 5.47 -1.42 -16.90
N ASP A 173 5.00 -2.16 -17.91
CA ASP A 173 4.01 -1.66 -18.85
C ASP A 173 2.64 -1.45 -18.21
N GLY A 174 2.25 -2.30 -17.25
CA GLY A 174 1.06 -2.09 -16.43
C GLY A 174 1.14 -0.78 -15.64
N SER A 175 2.31 -0.49 -15.05
CA SER A 175 2.55 0.77 -14.35
C SER A 175 2.50 1.98 -15.28
N ARG A 176 3.07 1.90 -16.48
CA ARG A 176 2.94 2.95 -17.52
C ARG A 176 1.48 3.20 -17.90
N TRP A 177 0.70 2.12 -18.09
CA TRP A 177 -0.72 2.22 -18.40
C TRP A 177 -1.52 2.94 -17.31
N LEU A 178 -1.22 2.68 -16.01
CA LEU A 178 -1.86 3.38 -14.88
C LEU A 178 -1.47 4.86 -14.82
N ILE A 179 -0.22 5.20 -15.10
CA ILE A 179 0.26 6.60 -15.18
C ILE A 179 -0.51 7.37 -16.27
N GLU A 180 -0.75 6.76 -17.44
CA GLU A 180 -1.53 7.37 -18.52
C GLU A 180 -2.97 7.70 -18.11
N LYS A 181 -3.54 6.96 -17.14
CA LYS A 181 -4.87 7.24 -16.55
C LYS A 181 -4.86 8.42 -15.59
N LYS A 182 -3.68 8.99 -15.26
CA LYS A 182 -3.51 10.12 -14.33
C LYS A 182 -4.10 9.85 -12.95
N VAL A 183 -3.90 8.65 -12.44
CA VAL A 183 -4.39 8.24 -11.13
C VAL A 183 -3.67 8.99 -10.00
N ARG A 184 -4.34 9.15 -8.87
CA ARG A 184 -3.79 9.81 -7.67
C ARG A 184 -2.83 8.93 -6.89
N ALA A 185 -3.17 7.66 -6.76
CA ALA A 185 -2.38 6.64 -6.09
C ALA A 185 -2.74 5.28 -6.66
N VAL A 186 -1.87 4.31 -6.48
CA VAL A 186 -2.12 2.91 -6.82
C VAL A 186 -1.94 2.04 -5.58
N GLY A 187 -2.54 0.85 -5.59
CA GLY A 187 -2.31 -0.14 -4.54
C GLY A 187 -2.57 -1.55 -5.02
N ALA A 188 -2.02 -2.54 -4.28
CA ALA A 188 -2.27 -3.95 -4.55
C ALA A 188 -2.27 -4.78 -3.26
N ASP A 189 -2.82 -5.99 -3.36
CA ASP A 189 -2.86 -6.98 -2.29
C ASP A 189 -1.65 -7.92 -2.31
N ASN A 190 -0.52 -7.43 -2.81
CA ASN A 190 0.76 -8.12 -2.85
C ASN A 190 1.87 -7.34 -2.11
N MET A 191 3.08 -7.92 -2.05
CA MET A 191 4.18 -7.45 -1.22
C MET A 191 4.86 -6.17 -1.73
N ALA A 192 4.84 -5.91 -3.04
CA ALA A 192 5.66 -4.86 -3.65
C ALA A 192 4.97 -4.14 -4.81
N PHE A 193 3.65 -4.21 -4.95
CA PHE A 193 2.91 -3.73 -6.12
C PHE A 193 3.43 -4.35 -7.45
N ASP A 194 4.71 -4.14 -7.76
CA ASP A 194 5.40 -4.82 -8.86
C ASP A 194 5.40 -6.35 -8.68
N VAL A 195 5.50 -7.08 -9.79
CA VAL A 195 5.92 -8.48 -9.72
C VAL A 195 7.38 -8.56 -9.24
N ILE A 196 7.63 -9.33 -8.19
CA ILE A 196 8.99 -9.52 -7.67
C ILE A 196 9.72 -10.48 -8.60
N SER A 197 10.71 -10.00 -9.34
CA SER A 197 11.54 -10.78 -10.25
C SER A 197 13.02 -10.56 -9.96
N ALA A 198 13.82 -11.62 -10.15
CA ALA A 198 15.28 -11.50 -10.14
C ALA A 198 15.81 -10.83 -11.41
N GLU A 199 15.04 -10.83 -12.48
CA GLU A 199 15.38 -10.17 -13.73
C GLU A 199 15.12 -8.67 -13.63
N ARG A 200 16.02 -7.88 -14.19
CA ARG A 200 15.87 -6.43 -14.24
C ARG A 200 15.12 -6.02 -15.50
N ASP A 201 14.27 -5.02 -15.38
CA ASP A 201 13.72 -4.32 -16.53
C ASP A 201 14.89 -3.76 -17.37
N PRO A 202 14.94 -4.07 -18.68
CA PRO A 202 16.09 -3.72 -19.52
C PRO A 202 16.24 -2.22 -19.77
N GLU A 203 15.16 -1.45 -19.72
CA GLU A 203 15.17 0.01 -19.89
C GLU A 203 15.60 0.73 -18.62
N LEU A 204 15.06 0.29 -17.48
CA LEU A 204 15.25 0.96 -16.18
C LEU A 204 16.42 0.37 -15.39
N ASN A 205 16.93 -0.81 -15.79
CA ASN A 205 17.93 -1.59 -15.05
C ASN A 205 17.54 -1.81 -13.57
N ALA A 206 16.26 -2.09 -13.32
CA ALA A 206 15.67 -2.21 -11.99
C ALA A 206 14.82 -3.47 -11.87
N THR A 207 14.82 -4.09 -10.68
CA THR A 207 14.01 -5.29 -10.36
C THR A 207 12.57 -4.94 -9.98
N LEU A 208 12.29 -3.70 -9.55
CA LEU A 208 10.96 -3.18 -9.24
C LEU A 208 10.73 -1.91 -10.08
N PRO A 209 10.51 -2.06 -11.40
CA PRO A 209 10.44 -0.93 -12.32
C PRO A 209 9.24 0.00 -12.06
N GLY A 210 8.12 -0.53 -11.57
CA GLY A 210 6.94 0.25 -11.22
C GLY A 210 7.23 1.28 -10.14
N HIS A 211 8.07 0.97 -9.16
CA HIS A 211 8.48 1.94 -8.14
C HIS A 211 9.20 3.16 -8.74
N ILE A 212 10.10 2.95 -9.71
CA ILE A 212 10.76 4.06 -10.40
C ILE A 212 9.73 4.85 -11.22
N LEU A 213 8.90 4.17 -11.99
CA LEU A 213 7.91 4.80 -12.86
C LEU A 213 6.89 5.61 -12.07
N LEU A 214 6.33 5.03 -11.01
CA LEU A 214 5.25 5.62 -10.20
C LEU A 214 5.80 6.67 -9.23
N LEU A 215 6.69 6.28 -8.30
CA LEU A 215 7.15 7.17 -7.23
C LEU A 215 8.07 8.27 -7.77
N VAL A 216 9.08 7.90 -8.59
CA VAL A 216 10.12 8.86 -9.00
C VAL A 216 9.68 9.66 -10.22
N ARG A 217 9.26 9.00 -11.30
CA ARG A 217 8.96 9.71 -12.56
C ARG A 217 7.60 10.38 -12.52
N ALA A 218 6.54 9.70 -12.02
CA ALA A 218 5.17 10.21 -12.05
C ALA A 218 4.72 10.90 -10.75
N GLY A 219 5.37 10.67 -9.60
CA GLY A 219 4.96 11.21 -8.30
C GLY A 219 3.67 10.60 -7.77
N ILE A 220 3.42 9.34 -8.09
CA ILE A 220 2.23 8.58 -7.69
C ILE A 220 2.60 7.66 -6.53
N PRO A 221 2.03 7.82 -5.32
CA PRO A 221 2.25 6.94 -4.18
C PRO A 221 1.72 5.52 -4.43
N ILE A 222 2.36 4.55 -3.77
CA ILE A 222 2.01 3.13 -3.85
C ILE A 222 1.52 2.65 -2.50
N LEU A 223 0.40 1.88 -2.48
CA LEU A 223 -0.06 1.13 -1.31
C LEU A 223 0.20 -0.36 -1.52
N GLU A 224 0.69 -1.03 -0.50
CA GLU A 224 1.05 -2.43 -0.57
C GLU A 224 0.42 -3.26 0.55
N ASN A 225 0.37 -4.57 0.34
CA ASN A 225 -0.17 -5.53 1.29
C ASN A 225 -1.62 -5.20 1.70
N LEU A 226 -2.46 -4.83 0.75
CA LEU A 226 -3.88 -4.58 1.01
C LEU A 226 -4.65 -5.88 1.21
N ASN A 227 -5.77 -5.82 1.93
CA ASN A 227 -6.78 -6.87 1.96
C ASN A 227 -7.95 -6.44 1.05
N LEU A 228 -8.03 -7.01 -0.14
CA LEU A 228 -9.06 -6.66 -1.13
C LEU A 228 -10.14 -7.73 -1.29
N GLU A 229 -10.11 -8.80 -0.48
CA GLU A 229 -10.96 -9.97 -0.63
C GLU A 229 -12.45 -9.65 -0.41
N GLU A 230 -12.77 -8.94 0.68
CA GLU A 230 -14.17 -8.58 0.96
C GLU A 230 -14.75 -7.59 -0.06
N LEU A 231 -13.91 -6.66 -0.53
CA LEU A 231 -14.30 -5.68 -1.55
C LEU A 231 -14.65 -6.37 -2.88
N ALA A 232 -13.81 -7.33 -3.28
CA ALA A 232 -14.01 -8.13 -4.48
C ALA A 232 -15.24 -9.05 -4.36
N ALA A 233 -15.41 -9.75 -3.24
CA ALA A 233 -16.57 -10.61 -2.96
C ALA A 233 -17.88 -9.84 -3.01
N ALA A 234 -17.87 -8.58 -2.55
CA ALA A 234 -19.04 -7.69 -2.63
C ALA A 234 -19.23 -7.08 -4.03
N LYS A 235 -18.29 -7.28 -4.97
CA LYS A 235 -18.27 -6.64 -6.29
C LYS A 235 -18.35 -5.11 -6.22
N ALA A 236 -17.78 -4.54 -5.15
CA ALA A 236 -17.69 -3.10 -4.95
C ALA A 236 -16.53 -2.53 -5.78
N TYR A 237 -16.78 -2.33 -7.08
CA TYR A 237 -15.73 -1.85 -8.01
C TYR A 237 -15.50 -0.35 -7.96
N GLU A 238 -16.41 0.41 -7.35
CA GLU A 238 -16.32 1.86 -7.11
C GLU A 238 -16.71 2.15 -5.67
N PHE A 239 -15.94 2.99 -4.98
CA PHE A 239 -16.14 3.30 -3.56
C PHE A 239 -15.50 4.64 -3.19
N LEU A 240 -15.88 5.18 -2.02
CA LEU A 240 -15.15 6.27 -1.40
C LEU A 240 -13.96 5.68 -0.62
N PHE A 241 -12.76 6.10 -0.98
CA PHE A 241 -11.50 5.61 -0.40
C PHE A 241 -10.91 6.60 0.59
N PHE A 242 -10.42 6.06 1.72
CA PHE A 242 -9.68 6.82 2.75
C PHE A 242 -8.35 6.15 3.05
N CYS A 243 -7.29 6.94 3.03
CA CYS A 243 -5.98 6.53 3.53
C CYS A 243 -5.30 7.71 4.22
N LEU A 244 -4.89 7.50 5.46
CA LEU A 244 -4.37 8.53 6.36
C LEU A 244 -2.98 8.11 6.85
N PRO A 245 -1.90 8.47 6.15
CA PRO A 245 -0.53 8.18 6.58
C PRO A 245 -0.23 8.84 7.93
N LEU A 246 0.58 8.18 8.74
CA LEU A 246 1.10 8.77 9.98
C LEU A 246 2.06 9.93 9.65
N LYS A 247 1.98 11.01 10.41
CA LYS A 247 2.87 12.17 10.24
C LYS A 247 4.23 11.94 10.88
N MET A 248 5.02 11.05 10.32
CA MET A 248 6.38 10.75 10.76
C MET A 248 7.39 11.57 9.96
N ARG A 249 8.08 12.51 10.62
CA ARG A 249 9.01 13.42 9.94
C ARG A 249 10.15 12.64 9.27
N GLY A 250 10.29 12.82 7.97
CA GLY A 250 11.38 12.27 7.17
C GLY A 250 11.32 10.76 6.93
N ALA A 251 10.21 10.11 7.28
CA ALA A 251 10.01 8.70 6.99
C ALA A 251 9.68 8.50 5.50
N THR A 252 10.10 7.34 4.96
CA THR A 252 9.96 7.02 3.53
C THR A 252 8.62 6.35 3.21
N GLY A 253 7.87 5.97 4.22
CA GLY A 253 6.56 5.37 4.12
C GLY A 253 5.80 5.44 5.44
N SER A 254 4.62 4.87 5.47
CA SER A 254 3.80 4.80 6.68
C SER A 254 2.96 3.54 6.71
N PRO A 255 2.91 2.81 7.83
CA PRO A 255 1.81 1.89 8.06
C PRO A 255 0.49 2.66 7.99
N VAL A 256 -0.51 2.04 7.35
CA VAL A 256 -1.85 2.61 7.18
C VAL A 256 -2.92 1.56 7.39
N ARG A 257 -4.12 2.00 7.78
CA ARG A 257 -5.35 1.22 7.75
C ARG A 257 -6.35 1.86 6.80
N PRO A 258 -6.21 1.61 5.49
CA PRO A 258 -7.13 2.18 4.51
C PRO A 258 -8.51 1.57 4.65
N ILE A 259 -9.54 2.34 4.32
CA ILE A 259 -10.92 1.86 4.25
C ILE A 259 -11.57 2.25 2.94
N ALA A 260 -12.49 1.41 2.49
CA ALA A 260 -13.41 1.71 1.42
C ALA A 260 -14.85 1.78 1.96
N ILE A 261 -15.65 2.72 1.46
CA ILE A 261 -17.07 2.87 1.82
C ILE A 261 -17.89 2.75 0.53
N ALA A 262 -18.78 1.74 0.46
CA ALA A 262 -19.63 1.48 -0.70
C ALA A 262 -21.05 1.04 -0.30
#